data_76c534007832572a0531143ba4637e06
#
_entry.id   76c534007832572a0531143ba4637e06
#
_cell.length_a   1.000
_cell.length_b   1.000
_cell.length_c   1.000
_cell.angle_alpha   90.00
_cell.angle_beta   90.00
_cell.angle_gamma   90.00
#
_symmetry.space_group_name_H-M   'P 1'
#
loop_
_entity.id
_entity.type
_entity.pdbx_description
1 polymer ?
#
loop_
_entity_poly.entity_id
_entity_poly.type
_entity_poly.pdbx_seq_one_letter_code
_entity_poly.pdbx_strand_id
1 'polypeptide(L)'
;MKILKKHLNTVTMKVKITLMFAVVLAVQACQAQDLSDSQITVKILSYNIYHGATTRGDYNLDVIARVITDADPDLVALQEVDFNTNRSGHIDLATELGIRTHMAPLFGRAMYYDGGEYGEGILSKYTFIRTRNVPLPYTPGNEPRTALEAVVVLPSGDTIAFVGTHFDHLNPETDRVAQAEKVNDVFTSSPYPIILAGDLNAQPGSIPIKILEEIWSASYDKIYPEPTFPSDAPRKTIDYVMHFPGERWETLETKVICDSIASDHCAYLVTLKLLKD
;
A
#
# COMPACT_ATOMS: atom_id res chain seq x y z
N MET A 1 7.38 -73.60 -17.62
CA MET A 1 8.25 -72.39 -17.81
C MET A 1 7.47 -71.13 -18.27
N LYS A 2 6.45 -71.20 -19.08
CA LYS A 2 5.66 -69.99 -19.54
C LYS A 2 4.79 -69.37 -18.46
N ILE A 3 4.23 -70.11 -17.50
CA ILE A 3 3.33 -69.61 -16.44
C ILE A 3 4.10 -68.79 -15.39
N LEU A 4 5.33 -69.22 -15.01
CA LEU A 4 6.18 -68.51 -14.04
C LEU A 4 6.63 -67.12 -14.56
N LYS A 5 6.97 -67.01 -15.87
CA LYS A 5 7.33 -65.73 -16.49
C LYS A 5 6.18 -64.71 -16.51
N LYS A 6 4.93 -65.18 -16.69
CA LYS A 6 3.73 -64.30 -16.73
C LYS A 6 3.43 -63.74 -15.33
N HIS A 7 3.62 -64.54 -14.25
CA HIS A 7 3.42 -64.07 -12.87
C HIS A 7 4.49 -63.06 -12.43
N LEU A 8 5.75 -63.29 -12.81
CA LEU A 8 6.88 -62.42 -12.49
C LEU A 8 6.71 -61.04 -13.15
N ASN A 9 6.27 -60.99 -14.44
CA ASN A 9 6.02 -59.74 -15.15
C ASN A 9 4.85 -58.92 -14.52
N THR A 10 3.80 -59.61 -14.05
CA THR A 10 2.61 -58.95 -13.45
C THR A 10 2.97 -58.34 -12.08
N VAL A 11 3.79 -59.01 -11.27
CA VAL A 11 4.25 -58.50 -9.99
C VAL A 11 5.21 -57.31 -10.20
N THR A 12 6.13 -57.38 -11.14
CA THR A 12 7.07 -56.28 -11.45
C THR A 12 6.35 -55.05 -11.98
N MET A 13 5.30 -55.25 -12.78
CA MET A 13 4.47 -54.14 -13.32
C MET A 13 3.65 -53.47 -12.20
N LYS A 14 3.04 -54.23 -11.29
CA LYS A 14 2.35 -53.69 -10.10
C LYS A 14 3.26 -52.90 -9.20
N VAL A 15 4.48 -53.40 -8.90
CA VAL A 15 5.48 -52.70 -8.09
C VAL A 15 5.90 -51.39 -8.76
N LYS A 16 6.14 -51.39 -10.08
CA LYS A 16 6.50 -50.16 -10.80
C LYS A 16 5.37 -49.11 -10.80
N ILE A 17 4.11 -49.53 -10.93
CA ILE A 17 2.95 -48.62 -10.89
C ILE A 17 2.80 -48.03 -9.47
N THR A 18 2.95 -48.88 -8.42
CA THR A 18 2.85 -48.40 -7.03
C THR A 18 3.98 -47.42 -6.70
N LEU A 19 5.21 -47.68 -7.17
CA LEU A 19 6.34 -46.75 -6.98
C LEU A 19 6.14 -45.42 -7.69
N MET A 20 5.58 -45.45 -8.92
CA MET A 20 5.28 -44.25 -9.69
C MET A 20 4.20 -43.40 -9.03
N PHE A 21 3.14 -44.02 -8.47
CA PHE A 21 2.10 -43.31 -7.70
C PHE A 21 2.69 -42.73 -6.40
N ALA A 22 3.55 -43.41 -5.70
CA ALA A 22 4.20 -42.91 -4.49
C ALA A 22 5.12 -41.73 -4.78
N VAL A 23 5.85 -41.74 -5.91
CA VAL A 23 6.68 -40.60 -6.34
C VAL A 23 5.82 -39.40 -6.74
N VAL A 24 4.72 -39.60 -7.46
CA VAL A 24 3.79 -38.51 -7.84
C VAL A 24 3.16 -37.89 -6.60
N LEU A 25 2.73 -38.69 -5.62
CA LEU A 25 2.19 -38.19 -4.36
C LEU A 25 3.25 -37.44 -3.52
N ALA A 26 4.49 -37.92 -3.51
CA ALA A 26 5.60 -37.26 -2.81
C ALA A 26 5.96 -35.91 -3.47
N VAL A 27 5.96 -35.83 -4.80
CA VAL A 27 6.19 -34.58 -5.55
C VAL A 27 5.05 -33.59 -5.32
N GLN A 28 3.79 -34.06 -5.31
CA GLN A 28 2.63 -33.21 -5.02
C GLN A 28 2.63 -32.71 -3.55
N ALA A 29 3.05 -33.56 -2.59
CA ALA A 29 3.19 -33.17 -1.20
C ALA A 29 4.35 -32.16 -1.01
N CYS A 30 5.47 -32.33 -1.72
CA CYS A 30 6.58 -31.37 -1.70
C CYS A 30 6.20 -30.03 -2.32
N GLN A 31 5.47 -30.04 -3.45
CA GLN A 31 4.94 -28.80 -4.06
C GLN A 31 3.88 -28.12 -3.19
N ALA A 32 3.03 -28.88 -2.48
CA ALA A 32 2.07 -28.33 -1.55
C ALA A 32 2.75 -27.74 -0.30
N GLN A 33 3.88 -28.28 0.12
CA GLN A 33 4.66 -27.78 1.24
C GLN A 33 5.42 -26.48 0.87
N ASP A 34 5.98 -26.39 -0.34
CA ASP A 34 6.58 -25.16 -0.88
C ASP A 34 5.55 -24.02 -1.02
N LEU A 35 4.30 -24.34 -1.40
CA LEU A 35 3.21 -23.35 -1.48
C LEU A 35 2.74 -22.89 -0.08
N SER A 36 2.88 -23.74 0.96
CA SER A 36 2.47 -23.39 2.32
C SER A 36 3.48 -22.50 3.04
N ASP A 37 4.72 -22.43 2.55
CA ASP A 37 5.81 -21.65 3.13
C ASP A 37 6.18 -20.41 2.28
N SER A 38 5.40 -20.13 1.23
CA SER A 38 5.57 -18.89 0.47
C SER A 38 5.27 -17.70 1.39
N GLN A 39 6.28 -16.93 1.68
CA GLN A 39 6.17 -15.70 2.48
C GLN A 39 5.23 -14.74 1.74
N ILE A 40 4.14 -14.35 2.40
CA ILE A 40 3.18 -13.40 1.84
C ILE A 40 3.76 -12.01 2.03
N THR A 41 4.31 -11.45 0.97
CA THR A 41 4.85 -10.09 0.97
C THR A 41 3.94 -9.16 0.20
N VAL A 42 3.85 -7.91 0.67
CA VAL A 42 3.10 -6.83 0.01
C VAL A 42 3.99 -5.59 -0.04
N LYS A 43 4.17 -5.03 -1.22
CA LYS A 43 4.90 -3.78 -1.43
C LYS A 43 3.94 -2.60 -1.42
N ILE A 44 4.16 -1.67 -0.53
CA ILE A 44 3.33 -0.49 -0.31
C ILE A 44 4.11 0.75 -0.69
N LEU A 45 3.51 1.62 -1.51
CA LEU A 45 4.05 2.93 -1.85
C LEU A 45 3.15 4.02 -1.27
N SER A 46 3.71 4.96 -0.51
CA SER A 46 3.07 6.26 -0.21
C SER A 46 3.69 7.31 -1.09
N TYR A 47 2.88 8.09 -1.80
CA TYR A 47 3.37 9.09 -2.72
C TYR A 47 2.45 10.30 -2.86
N ASN A 48 2.84 11.43 -2.29
CA ASN A 48 2.23 12.72 -2.59
C ASN A 48 2.63 13.14 -4.00
N ILE A 49 1.66 13.29 -4.90
CA ILE A 49 1.88 13.49 -6.34
C ILE A 49 1.79 14.96 -6.77
N TYR A 50 1.80 15.89 -5.82
CA TYR A 50 1.76 17.32 -6.10
C TYR A 50 0.66 17.69 -7.10
N HIS A 51 -0.56 17.22 -6.86
CA HIS A 51 -1.77 17.38 -7.69
C HIS A 51 -1.57 17.08 -9.20
N GLY A 52 -0.63 16.20 -9.52
CA GLY A 52 -0.31 15.82 -10.91
C GLY A 52 0.62 16.78 -11.65
N ALA A 53 1.00 17.90 -11.02
CA ALA A 53 1.99 18.80 -11.58
C ALA A 53 3.42 18.31 -11.33
N THR A 54 4.36 18.69 -12.21
CA THR A 54 5.77 18.56 -11.91
C THR A 54 6.28 19.77 -11.13
N THR A 55 7.44 19.65 -10.49
CA THR A 55 8.10 20.80 -9.84
C THR A 55 8.53 21.90 -10.81
N ARG A 56 8.44 21.64 -12.13
CA ARG A 56 8.65 22.63 -13.19
C ARG A 56 7.40 23.42 -13.56
N GLY A 57 6.24 23.09 -12.97
CA GLY A 57 4.97 23.76 -13.17
C GLY A 57 4.20 23.29 -14.41
N ASP A 58 4.60 22.19 -15.04
CA ASP A 58 3.83 21.51 -16.09
C ASP A 58 3.14 20.25 -15.54
N TYR A 59 2.12 19.76 -16.25
CA TYR A 59 1.42 18.52 -15.94
C TYR A 59 2.01 17.38 -16.78
N ASN A 60 2.70 16.45 -16.14
CA ASN A 60 3.30 15.29 -16.82
C ASN A 60 3.13 14.02 -15.98
N LEU A 61 1.98 13.36 -16.13
CA LEU A 61 1.67 12.14 -15.40
C LEU A 61 2.59 10.96 -15.73
N ASP A 62 3.27 10.98 -16.89
CA ASP A 62 4.19 9.89 -17.28
C ASP A 62 5.44 9.84 -16.38
N VAL A 63 5.92 10.98 -15.87
CA VAL A 63 7.04 10.98 -14.92
C VAL A 63 6.62 10.44 -13.54
N ILE A 64 5.41 10.80 -13.08
CA ILE A 64 4.84 10.27 -11.84
C ILE A 64 4.59 8.76 -11.97
N ALA A 65 3.96 8.33 -13.07
CA ALA A 65 3.69 6.92 -13.35
C ALA A 65 4.98 6.09 -13.44
N ARG A 66 6.08 6.67 -13.94
CA ARG A 66 7.39 6.00 -13.99
C ARG A 66 7.92 5.72 -12.59
N VAL A 67 7.84 6.68 -11.65
CA VAL A 67 8.26 6.47 -10.26
C VAL A 67 7.49 5.29 -9.66
N ILE A 68 6.17 5.21 -9.91
CA ILE A 68 5.34 4.12 -9.42
C ILE A 68 5.72 2.79 -10.08
N THR A 69 5.85 2.75 -11.41
CA THR A 69 6.18 1.52 -12.15
C THR A 69 7.57 0.99 -11.83
N ASP A 70 8.56 1.86 -11.68
CA ASP A 70 9.93 1.47 -11.34
C ASP A 70 10.04 0.93 -9.90
N ALA A 71 9.19 1.40 -8.99
CA ALA A 71 9.06 0.89 -7.63
C ALA A 71 8.34 -0.47 -7.58
N ASP A 72 7.48 -0.78 -8.55
CA ASP A 72 6.68 -2.01 -8.67
C ASP A 72 5.89 -2.35 -7.40
N PRO A 73 5.11 -1.42 -6.82
CA PRO A 73 4.32 -1.66 -5.63
C PRO A 73 3.09 -2.52 -5.94
N ASP A 74 2.54 -3.16 -4.90
CA ASP A 74 1.27 -3.87 -4.98
C ASP A 74 0.08 -2.97 -4.67
N LEU A 75 0.29 -2.01 -3.76
CA LEU A 75 -0.68 -0.99 -3.33
C LEU A 75 0.02 0.37 -3.27
N VAL A 76 -0.68 1.41 -3.71
CA VAL A 76 -0.20 2.80 -3.67
C VAL A 76 -1.22 3.68 -2.96
N ALA A 77 -0.80 4.46 -1.98
CA ALA A 77 -1.54 5.59 -1.45
C ALA A 77 -1.02 6.86 -2.12
N LEU A 78 -1.91 7.55 -2.83
CA LEU A 78 -1.64 8.82 -3.50
C LEU A 78 -2.26 9.95 -2.69
N GLN A 79 -1.50 10.98 -2.40
CA GLN A 79 -1.97 12.22 -1.79
C GLN A 79 -2.01 13.32 -2.84
N GLU A 80 -2.82 14.34 -2.58
CA GLU A 80 -3.05 15.47 -3.49
C GLU A 80 -3.60 15.05 -4.85
N VAL A 81 -4.66 14.26 -4.85
CA VAL A 81 -5.28 13.77 -6.07
C VAL A 81 -6.43 14.69 -6.50
N ASP A 82 -6.29 15.31 -7.66
CA ASP A 82 -7.36 16.06 -8.31
C ASP A 82 -8.29 15.15 -9.11
N PHE A 83 -9.58 15.44 -9.06
CA PHE A 83 -10.61 14.83 -9.90
C PHE A 83 -11.37 15.91 -10.65
N ASN A 84 -11.15 16.02 -11.95
CA ASN A 84 -11.81 16.98 -12.84
C ASN A 84 -11.65 18.47 -12.46
N THR A 85 -10.59 18.86 -11.75
CA THR A 85 -10.32 20.27 -11.42
C THR A 85 -9.92 21.08 -12.66
N ASN A 86 -10.12 22.40 -12.63
CA ASN A 86 -9.68 23.27 -13.71
C ASN A 86 -8.15 23.24 -13.85
N ARG A 87 -7.40 23.26 -12.74
CA ARG A 87 -5.93 23.25 -12.76
C ARG A 87 -5.35 21.99 -13.38
N SER A 88 -6.00 20.83 -13.20
CA SER A 88 -5.58 19.57 -13.82
C SER A 88 -6.11 19.37 -15.24
N GLY A 89 -6.80 20.37 -15.82
CA GLY A 89 -7.38 20.27 -17.16
C GLY A 89 -8.56 19.30 -17.23
N HIS A 90 -9.33 19.15 -16.17
CA HIS A 90 -10.47 18.25 -16.04
C HIS A 90 -10.11 16.75 -16.18
N ILE A 91 -8.92 16.38 -15.67
CA ILE A 91 -8.43 15.01 -15.65
C ILE A 91 -8.82 14.33 -14.33
N ASP A 92 -9.20 13.05 -14.39
CA ASP A 92 -9.26 12.14 -13.25
C ASP A 92 -7.88 11.55 -13.05
N LEU A 93 -7.09 12.12 -12.12
CA LEU A 93 -5.69 11.74 -11.92
C LEU A 93 -5.54 10.28 -11.44
N ALA A 94 -6.45 9.80 -10.59
CA ALA A 94 -6.38 8.42 -10.11
C ALA A 94 -6.57 7.42 -11.25
N THR A 95 -7.58 7.64 -12.11
CA THR A 95 -7.83 6.80 -13.28
C THR A 95 -6.69 6.85 -14.29
N GLU A 96 -6.18 8.04 -14.59
CA GLU A 96 -5.07 8.22 -15.54
C GLU A 96 -3.77 7.56 -15.08
N LEU A 97 -3.45 7.66 -13.78
CA LEU A 97 -2.31 6.94 -13.20
C LEU A 97 -2.56 5.43 -13.17
N GLY A 98 -3.77 4.98 -12.83
CA GLY A 98 -4.16 3.57 -12.89
C GLY A 98 -3.94 2.95 -14.27
N ILE A 99 -4.34 3.66 -15.34
CA ILE A 99 -4.12 3.21 -16.73
C ILE A 99 -2.62 3.08 -17.03
N ARG A 100 -1.80 4.08 -16.68
CA ARG A 100 -0.35 4.10 -16.95
C ARG A 100 0.42 3.05 -16.19
N THR A 101 -0.03 2.72 -14.97
CA THR A 101 0.63 1.77 -14.08
C THR A 101 0.02 0.36 -14.14
N HIS A 102 -1.06 0.16 -14.92
CA HIS A 102 -1.82 -1.09 -14.99
C HIS A 102 -2.37 -1.54 -13.63
N MET A 103 -2.79 -0.59 -12.80
CA MET A 103 -3.36 -0.81 -11.47
C MET A 103 -4.81 -0.33 -11.43
N ALA A 104 -5.65 -0.98 -10.62
CA ALA A 104 -7.03 -0.56 -10.39
C ALA A 104 -7.06 0.74 -9.57
N PRO A 105 -7.70 1.83 -10.05
CA PRO A 105 -7.75 3.10 -9.35
C PRO A 105 -8.96 3.19 -8.42
N LEU A 106 -8.82 3.96 -7.34
CA LEU A 106 -9.89 4.40 -6.45
C LEU A 106 -9.62 5.85 -6.05
N PHE A 107 -10.64 6.70 -6.11
CA PHE A 107 -10.58 8.08 -5.64
C PHE A 107 -11.48 8.29 -4.42
N GLY A 108 -11.03 9.04 -3.43
CA GLY A 108 -11.76 9.45 -2.25
C GLY A 108 -11.73 10.95 -2.06
N ARG A 109 -12.89 11.61 -2.26
CA ARG A 109 -13.00 13.06 -2.12
C ARG A 109 -12.84 13.51 -0.68
N ALA A 110 -11.93 14.45 -0.42
CA ALA A 110 -11.87 15.23 0.80
C ALA A 110 -12.74 16.49 0.68
N MET A 111 -12.70 17.19 -0.46
CA MET A 111 -13.45 18.44 -0.68
C MET A 111 -13.77 18.67 -2.16
N TYR A 112 -14.70 19.62 -2.39
CA TYR A 112 -14.86 20.26 -3.70
C TYR A 112 -13.79 21.33 -3.85
N TYR A 113 -13.14 21.35 -4.98
CA TYR A 113 -12.03 22.27 -5.23
C TYR A 113 -11.91 22.60 -6.72
N ASP A 114 -11.69 23.87 -7.03
CA ASP A 114 -11.34 24.38 -8.36
C ASP A 114 -12.22 23.80 -9.51
N GLY A 115 -13.54 23.77 -9.31
CA GLY A 115 -14.50 23.27 -10.29
C GLY A 115 -14.66 21.75 -10.36
N GLY A 116 -13.86 21.01 -9.63
CA GLY A 116 -13.90 19.57 -9.48
C GLY A 116 -13.83 19.13 -8.02
N GLU A 117 -13.06 18.09 -7.75
CA GLU A 117 -12.87 17.51 -6.42
C GLU A 117 -11.37 17.29 -6.15
N TYR A 118 -11.00 17.26 -4.86
CA TYR A 118 -9.64 17.00 -4.40
C TYR A 118 -9.68 16.03 -3.22
N GLY A 119 -8.69 15.15 -3.14
CA GLY A 119 -8.62 14.15 -2.08
C GLY A 119 -7.48 13.16 -2.23
N GLU A 120 -7.80 11.89 -1.92
CA GLU A 120 -6.85 10.80 -1.88
C GLU A 120 -7.11 9.81 -3.02
N GLY A 121 -6.04 9.15 -3.48
CA GLY A 121 -6.11 8.04 -4.42
C GLY A 121 -5.54 6.76 -3.85
N ILE A 122 -6.06 5.62 -4.29
CA ILE A 122 -5.44 4.31 -4.11
C ILE A 122 -5.29 3.66 -5.47
N LEU A 123 -4.09 3.12 -5.74
CA LEU A 123 -3.88 2.20 -6.85
C LEU A 123 -3.60 0.80 -6.31
N SER A 124 -4.13 -0.23 -6.96
CA SER A 124 -4.00 -1.62 -6.50
C SER A 124 -3.80 -2.59 -7.66
N LYS A 125 -2.86 -3.54 -7.51
CA LYS A 125 -2.80 -4.74 -8.35
C LYS A 125 -3.92 -5.73 -8.05
N TYR A 126 -4.62 -5.55 -6.91
CA TYR A 126 -5.66 -6.45 -6.43
C TYR A 126 -7.05 -5.85 -6.60
N THR A 127 -8.06 -6.71 -6.69
CA THR A 127 -9.46 -6.27 -6.77
C THR A 127 -9.95 -5.75 -5.43
N PHE A 128 -10.61 -4.60 -5.43
CA PHE A 128 -11.29 -4.06 -4.26
C PHE A 128 -12.55 -4.87 -3.96
N ILE A 129 -12.66 -5.42 -2.74
CA ILE A 129 -13.88 -6.12 -2.27
C ILE A 129 -14.76 -5.23 -1.39
N ARG A 130 -14.17 -4.18 -0.81
CA ARG A 130 -14.87 -3.12 -0.07
C ARG A 130 -14.06 -1.84 -0.12
N THR A 131 -14.73 -0.71 -0.19
CA THR A 131 -14.12 0.62 -0.10
C THR A 131 -14.89 1.50 0.85
N ARG A 132 -14.21 2.44 1.51
CA ARG A 132 -14.82 3.40 2.43
C ARG A 132 -14.00 4.69 2.41
N ASN A 133 -14.68 5.84 2.30
CA ASN A 133 -14.08 7.15 2.43
C ASN A 133 -14.50 7.77 3.77
N VAL A 134 -13.56 8.04 4.66
CA VAL A 134 -13.81 8.50 6.04
C VAL A 134 -13.36 9.95 6.17
N PRO A 135 -14.29 10.91 6.30
CA PRO A 135 -13.93 12.30 6.58
C PRO A 135 -13.16 12.42 7.90
N LEU A 136 -12.07 13.18 7.88
CA LEU A 136 -11.27 13.47 9.06
C LEU A 136 -11.70 14.81 9.68
N PRO A 137 -11.53 15.00 11.01
CA PRO A 137 -11.78 16.26 11.67
C PRO A 137 -10.92 17.37 11.10
N TYR A 138 -11.49 18.58 11.03
CA TYR A 138 -10.78 19.80 10.66
C TYR A 138 -11.43 21.04 11.29
N THR A 139 -10.62 22.06 11.55
CA THR A 139 -11.10 23.35 12.03
C THR A 139 -11.80 24.11 10.89
N PRO A 140 -12.99 24.70 11.10
CA PRO A 140 -13.66 25.50 10.08
C PRO A 140 -12.74 26.57 9.48
N GLY A 141 -12.60 26.55 8.15
CA GLY A 141 -11.70 27.41 7.39
C GLY A 141 -10.36 26.74 7.00
N ASN A 142 -10.00 25.62 7.62
CA ASN A 142 -8.89 24.80 7.17
C ASN A 142 -9.34 23.83 6.06
N GLU A 143 -8.39 23.16 5.45
CA GLU A 143 -8.62 22.23 4.35
C GLU A 143 -9.18 20.89 4.87
N PRO A 144 -10.37 20.46 4.40
CA PRO A 144 -10.89 19.14 4.73
C PRO A 144 -9.96 18.02 4.28
N ARG A 145 -9.81 16.99 5.12
CA ARG A 145 -9.01 15.79 4.86
C ARG A 145 -9.87 14.54 4.97
N THR A 146 -9.40 13.47 4.39
CA THR A 146 -10.06 12.17 4.41
C THR A 146 -9.06 11.03 4.55
N ALA A 147 -9.55 9.88 5.02
CA ALA A 147 -8.84 8.61 4.97
C ALA A 147 -9.63 7.65 4.08
N LEU A 148 -9.01 7.23 2.98
CA LEU A 148 -9.58 6.35 1.97
C LEU A 148 -9.17 4.91 2.26
N GLU A 149 -10.15 4.03 2.56
CA GLU A 149 -9.92 2.61 2.81
C GLU A 149 -10.29 1.78 1.59
N ALA A 150 -9.43 0.83 1.25
CA ALA A 150 -9.69 -0.27 0.34
C ALA A 150 -9.40 -1.61 1.03
N VAL A 151 -10.33 -2.57 0.93
CA VAL A 151 -10.10 -3.95 1.37
C VAL A 151 -9.84 -4.80 0.14
N VAL A 152 -8.76 -5.57 0.17
CA VAL A 152 -8.30 -6.39 -0.96
C VAL A 152 -8.01 -7.81 -0.51
N VAL A 153 -8.09 -8.75 -1.47
CA VAL A 153 -7.68 -10.14 -1.28
C VAL A 153 -6.33 -10.35 -1.97
N LEU A 154 -5.35 -10.80 -1.21
CA LEU A 154 -4.03 -11.12 -1.72
C LEU A 154 -4.05 -12.44 -2.51
N PRO A 155 -3.04 -12.72 -3.37
CA PRO A 155 -2.95 -13.98 -4.12
C PRO A 155 -2.92 -15.24 -3.24
N SER A 156 -2.52 -15.10 -1.97
CA SER A 156 -2.58 -16.17 -0.96
C SER A 156 -4.00 -16.52 -0.48
N GLY A 157 -4.99 -15.66 -0.77
CA GLY A 157 -6.34 -15.74 -0.24
C GLY A 157 -6.56 -14.94 1.06
N ASP A 158 -5.51 -14.39 1.65
CA ASP A 158 -5.61 -13.52 2.82
C ASP A 158 -6.24 -12.18 2.44
N THR A 159 -7.03 -11.64 3.36
CA THR A 159 -7.69 -10.34 3.20
C THR A 159 -6.99 -9.31 4.07
N ILE A 160 -6.67 -8.15 3.49
CA ILE A 160 -6.10 -7.02 4.21
C ILE A 160 -6.89 -5.75 3.93
N ALA A 161 -6.83 -4.79 4.85
CA ALA A 161 -7.30 -3.43 4.63
C ALA A 161 -6.11 -2.50 4.35
N PHE A 162 -6.29 -1.55 3.46
CA PHE A 162 -5.30 -0.54 3.11
C PHE A 162 -5.94 0.84 3.19
N VAL A 163 -5.30 1.78 3.89
CA VAL A 163 -5.79 3.14 4.10
C VAL A 163 -4.77 4.13 3.57
N GLY A 164 -5.20 4.98 2.65
CA GLY A 164 -4.48 6.16 2.17
C GLY A 164 -5.00 7.42 2.85
N THR A 165 -4.13 8.34 3.30
CA THR A 165 -4.54 9.59 3.93
C THR A 165 -3.51 10.70 3.73
N HIS A 166 -3.96 11.95 3.90
CA HIS A 166 -3.14 13.13 3.93
C HIS A 166 -3.62 14.03 5.08
N PHE A 167 -2.77 14.25 6.10
CA PHE A 167 -3.13 15.07 7.25
C PHE A 167 -2.96 16.56 6.96
N ASP A 168 -3.58 17.38 7.79
CA ASP A 168 -3.44 18.84 7.71
C ASP A 168 -1.99 19.30 7.87
N HIS A 169 -1.61 20.36 7.16
CA HIS A 169 -0.23 20.88 7.15
C HIS A 169 -0.04 22.14 8.02
N LEU A 170 -1.12 22.72 8.57
CA LEU A 170 -1.08 23.99 9.28
C LEU A 170 -0.54 23.85 10.71
N ASN A 171 -0.10 24.96 11.26
CA ASN A 171 0.23 25.11 12.68
C ASN A 171 -0.80 26.02 13.37
N PRO A 172 -1.16 25.73 14.62
CA PRO A 172 -0.75 24.59 15.45
C PRO A 172 -1.26 23.25 14.90
N GLU A 173 -0.66 22.12 15.34
CA GLU A 173 -0.98 20.76 14.87
C GLU A 173 -2.32 20.20 15.39
N THR A 174 -3.27 21.08 15.75
CA THR A 174 -4.56 20.70 16.35
C THR A 174 -5.35 19.75 15.48
N ASP A 175 -5.46 20.03 14.18
CA ASP A 175 -6.21 19.20 13.27
C ASP A 175 -5.50 17.86 13.03
N ARG A 176 -4.16 17.85 12.91
CA ARG A 176 -3.38 16.60 12.81
C ARG A 176 -3.54 15.69 14.03
N VAL A 177 -3.60 16.25 15.23
CA VAL A 177 -3.87 15.50 16.48
C VAL A 177 -5.25 14.85 16.40
N ALA A 178 -6.29 15.62 16.09
CA ALA A 178 -7.65 15.11 15.97
C ALA A 178 -7.79 14.08 14.83
N GLN A 179 -7.05 14.25 13.74
CA GLN A 179 -7.01 13.32 12.60
C GLN A 179 -6.34 12.00 13.00
N ALA A 180 -5.23 12.03 13.75
CA ALA A 180 -4.57 10.84 14.26
C ALA A 180 -5.46 10.05 15.23
N GLU A 181 -6.13 10.75 16.16
CA GLU A 181 -7.12 10.15 17.08
C GLU A 181 -8.27 9.51 16.30
N LYS A 182 -8.78 10.18 15.24
CA LYS A 182 -9.85 9.67 14.40
C LYS A 182 -9.43 8.42 13.61
N VAL A 183 -8.22 8.39 13.09
CA VAL A 183 -7.65 7.21 12.41
C VAL A 183 -7.59 6.02 13.37
N ASN A 184 -7.09 6.22 14.59
CA ASN A 184 -7.06 5.20 15.62
C ASN A 184 -8.47 4.68 15.93
N ASP A 185 -9.42 5.57 16.19
CA ASP A 185 -10.80 5.23 16.56
C ASP A 185 -11.53 4.40 15.49
N VAL A 186 -11.31 4.74 14.21
CA VAL A 186 -12.06 4.12 13.09
C VAL A 186 -11.43 2.82 12.61
N PHE A 187 -10.10 2.75 12.50
CA PHE A 187 -9.44 1.70 11.74
C PHE A 187 -8.91 0.55 12.61
N THR A 188 -8.70 0.75 13.90
CA THR A 188 -8.26 -0.33 14.81
C THR A 188 -9.35 -1.38 15.08
N SER A 189 -10.60 -1.08 14.73
CA SER A 189 -11.71 -2.04 14.75
C SER A 189 -11.80 -2.90 13.48
N SER A 190 -10.85 -2.80 12.56
CA SER A 190 -10.83 -3.61 11.34
C SER A 190 -10.78 -5.11 11.69
N PRO A 191 -11.61 -5.95 11.04
CA PRO A 191 -11.50 -7.41 11.20
C PRO A 191 -10.33 -8.00 10.42
N TYR A 192 -9.58 -7.18 9.69
CA TYR A 192 -8.46 -7.58 8.85
C TYR A 192 -7.18 -6.90 9.32
N PRO A 193 -6.01 -7.52 9.13
CA PRO A 193 -4.74 -6.82 9.22
C PRO A 193 -4.77 -5.59 8.30
N ILE A 194 -4.31 -4.45 8.80
CA ILE A 194 -4.50 -3.17 8.14
C ILE A 194 -3.18 -2.41 8.00
N ILE A 195 -3.04 -1.71 6.89
CA ILE A 195 -1.90 -0.85 6.57
C ILE A 195 -2.41 0.58 6.37
N LEU A 196 -1.77 1.54 7.03
CA LEU A 196 -1.95 2.98 6.86
C LEU A 196 -0.75 3.54 6.11
N ALA A 197 -0.99 4.28 5.04
CA ALA A 197 0.04 4.97 4.27
C ALA A 197 -0.38 6.41 3.97
N GLY A 198 0.56 7.35 3.97
CA GLY A 198 0.22 8.73 3.64
C GLY A 198 1.26 9.76 4.04
N ASP A 199 1.02 10.99 3.59
CA ASP A 199 1.66 12.20 4.07
C ASP A 199 0.95 12.66 5.35
N LEU A 200 1.59 12.47 6.49
CA LEU A 200 1.03 12.84 7.79
C LEU A 200 1.39 14.27 8.21
N ASN A 201 2.15 14.99 7.39
CA ASN A 201 2.60 16.37 7.65
C ASN A 201 3.19 16.58 9.06
N ALA A 202 3.74 15.54 9.64
CA ALA A 202 4.20 15.47 11.01
C ALA A 202 5.51 14.67 11.09
N GLN A 203 6.52 15.19 11.79
CA GLN A 203 7.80 14.51 11.91
C GLN A 203 7.78 13.48 13.06
N PRO A 204 8.66 12.46 13.03
CA PRO A 204 8.82 11.52 14.12
C PRO A 204 8.98 12.24 15.49
N GLY A 205 8.25 11.74 16.49
CA GLY A 205 8.24 12.30 17.83
C GLY A 205 7.29 13.49 18.05
N SER A 206 6.61 14.00 17.01
CA SER A 206 5.50 14.97 17.16
C SER A 206 4.28 14.33 17.83
N ILE A 207 3.32 15.15 18.29
CA ILE A 207 2.14 14.63 19.01
C ILE A 207 1.30 13.70 18.13
N PRO A 208 0.93 14.04 16.87
CA PRO A 208 0.12 13.15 16.04
C PRO A 208 0.83 11.82 15.74
N ILE A 209 2.15 11.81 15.53
CA ILE A 209 2.88 10.55 15.28
C ILE A 209 2.92 9.68 16.55
N LYS A 210 3.12 10.27 17.74
CA LYS A 210 3.05 9.52 19.00
C LYS A 210 1.69 8.89 19.24
N ILE A 211 0.60 9.61 18.93
CA ILE A 211 -0.77 9.08 19.05
C ILE A 211 -0.97 7.86 18.14
N LEU A 212 -0.48 7.93 16.90
CA LEU A 212 -0.54 6.77 16.00
C LEU A 212 0.34 5.62 16.53
N GLU A 213 1.57 5.90 16.96
CA GLU A 213 2.52 4.89 17.42
C GLU A 213 2.15 4.21 18.75
N GLU A 214 1.14 4.71 19.49
CA GLU A 214 0.56 3.99 20.63
C GLU A 214 -0.13 2.69 20.18
N ILE A 215 -0.54 2.60 18.91
CA ILE A 215 -1.34 1.50 18.36
C ILE A 215 -0.67 0.90 17.13
N TRP A 216 -0.22 1.72 16.19
CA TRP A 216 0.36 1.28 14.91
C TRP A 216 1.86 1.06 15.04
N SER A 217 2.33 -0.02 14.43
CA SER A 217 3.77 -0.21 14.21
C SER A 217 4.21 0.56 12.98
N ALA A 218 5.18 1.44 13.15
CA ALA A 218 5.76 2.21 12.05
C ALA A 218 6.86 1.41 11.34
N SER A 219 6.96 1.54 10.02
CA SER A 219 7.94 0.83 9.19
C SER A 219 9.26 1.58 9.03
N TYR A 220 9.39 2.83 9.52
CA TYR A 220 10.62 3.59 9.42
C TYR A 220 11.61 3.27 10.55
N ASP A 221 12.90 3.49 10.30
CA ASP A 221 13.93 3.43 11.35
C ASP A 221 13.75 4.58 12.34
N LYS A 222 13.40 4.26 13.59
CA LYS A 222 13.13 5.26 14.64
C LYS A 222 14.38 6.01 15.13
N ILE A 223 15.58 5.48 14.83
CA ILE A 223 16.85 6.11 15.22
C ILE A 223 17.34 7.05 14.11
N TYR A 224 17.19 6.58 12.86
CA TYR A 224 17.64 7.30 11.66
C TYR A 224 16.52 7.35 10.61
N PRO A 225 15.42 8.09 10.86
CA PRO A 225 14.32 8.17 9.92
C PRO A 225 14.78 8.85 8.63
N GLU A 226 14.61 8.16 7.49
CA GLU A 226 14.96 8.72 6.20
C GLU A 226 14.00 9.86 5.82
N PRO A 227 14.52 11.04 5.43
CA PRO A 227 13.67 12.16 5.06
C PRO A 227 13.04 11.95 3.69
N THR A 228 11.77 12.40 3.55
CA THR A 228 10.96 12.25 2.34
C THR A 228 10.62 13.58 1.66
N PHE A 229 10.85 14.71 2.34
CA PHE A 229 10.50 16.06 1.86
C PHE A 229 11.60 17.11 2.17
N PRO A 230 11.85 18.09 1.27
CA PRO A 230 11.42 18.12 -0.13
C PRO A 230 12.25 17.17 -0.99
N SER A 231 11.76 16.79 -2.17
CA SER A 231 12.38 15.77 -3.02
C SER A 231 13.75 16.15 -3.60
N ASP A 232 14.05 17.45 -3.75
CA ASP A 232 15.32 17.98 -4.26
C ASP A 232 16.44 17.99 -3.21
N ALA A 233 16.07 18.10 -1.91
CA ALA A 233 17.00 18.12 -0.79
C ALA A 233 16.28 17.63 0.49
N PRO A 234 16.03 16.33 0.64
CA PRO A 234 15.21 15.79 1.72
C PRO A 234 15.78 16.09 3.11
N ARG A 235 14.90 16.58 4.02
CA ARG A 235 15.27 16.98 5.39
C ARG A 235 14.15 16.80 6.42
N LYS A 236 12.95 16.38 5.99
CA LYS A 236 11.82 16.06 6.86
C LYS A 236 11.28 14.69 6.50
N THR A 237 11.00 13.88 7.49
CA THR A 237 10.25 12.62 7.35
C THR A 237 8.81 12.91 7.69
N ILE A 238 7.93 12.92 6.67
CA ILE A 238 6.50 13.23 6.81
C ILE A 238 5.60 12.24 6.09
N ASP A 239 6.16 11.38 5.23
CA ASP A 239 5.47 10.30 4.55
C ASP A 239 5.73 8.98 5.26
N TYR A 240 4.68 8.21 5.51
CA TYR A 240 4.72 7.03 6.36
C TYR A 240 4.00 5.83 5.76
N VAL A 241 4.44 4.64 6.19
CA VAL A 241 3.68 3.40 6.13
C VAL A 241 3.69 2.83 7.55
N MET A 242 2.51 2.54 8.08
CA MET A 242 2.31 1.95 9.40
C MET A 242 1.36 0.75 9.27
N HIS A 243 1.37 -0.18 10.23
CA HIS A 243 0.54 -1.38 10.16
C HIS A 243 0.00 -1.78 11.54
N PHE A 244 -1.15 -2.45 11.54
CA PHE A 244 -1.83 -2.95 12.74
C PHE A 244 -2.61 -4.27 12.43
N PRO A 245 -2.71 -5.22 13.38
CA PRO A 245 -1.92 -5.25 14.60
C PRO A 245 -0.45 -5.57 14.30
N GLY A 246 0.47 -5.07 15.17
CA GLY A 246 1.90 -5.13 14.92
C GLY A 246 2.45 -6.54 14.75
N GLU A 247 1.94 -7.51 15.53
CA GLU A 247 2.34 -8.91 15.53
C GLU A 247 1.96 -9.66 14.24
N ARG A 248 1.07 -9.08 13.41
CA ARG A 248 0.69 -9.67 12.11
C ARG A 248 1.62 -9.26 10.97
N TRP A 249 2.57 -8.38 11.22
CA TRP A 249 3.40 -7.82 10.17
C TRP A 249 4.88 -7.79 10.55
N GLU A 250 5.72 -8.01 9.55
CA GLU A 250 7.16 -7.83 9.63
C GLU A 250 7.59 -6.87 8.50
N THR A 251 8.25 -5.76 8.87
CA THR A 251 8.87 -4.87 7.88
C THR A 251 10.17 -5.49 7.39
N LEU A 252 10.23 -5.82 6.10
CA LEU A 252 11.40 -6.45 5.48
C LEU A 252 12.36 -5.41 4.90
N GLU A 253 11.82 -4.36 4.29
CA GLU A 253 12.60 -3.34 3.58
C GLU A 253 11.85 -2.02 3.56
N THR A 254 12.60 -0.91 3.65
CA THR A 254 12.13 0.44 3.41
C THR A 254 13.02 1.14 2.42
N LYS A 255 12.46 2.01 1.58
CA LYS A 255 13.22 2.76 0.59
C LYS A 255 12.56 4.10 0.29
N VAL A 256 13.33 5.18 0.35
CA VAL A 256 12.92 6.50 -0.13
C VAL A 256 13.36 6.65 -1.59
N ILE A 257 12.43 7.02 -2.47
CA ILE A 257 12.64 7.17 -3.93
C ILE A 257 12.36 8.62 -4.29
N CYS A 258 13.40 9.37 -4.59
CA CYS A 258 13.28 10.79 -4.93
C CYS A 258 13.43 11.00 -6.43
N ASP A 259 12.45 11.63 -7.04
CA ASP A 259 12.54 12.26 -8.37
C ASP A 259 12.10 13.72 -8.20
N SER A 260 13.08 14.62 -8.20
CA SER A 260 12.86 16.05 -7.93
C SER A 260 12.07 16.78 -9.02
N ILE A 261 11.70 16.09 -10.09
CA ILE A 261 10.84 16.61 -11.15
C ILE A 261 9.40 16.11 -10.98
N ALA A 262 9.24 14.83 -10.67
CA ALA A 262 7.93 14.18 -10.63
C ALA A 262 7.02 14.69 -9.50
N SER A 263 7.60 15.06 -8.35
CA SER A 263 6.88 15.64 -7.21
C SER A 263 7.85 16.40 -6.31
N ASP A 264 7.35 17.27 -5.45
CA ASP A 264 8.11 17.89 -4.37
C ASP A 264 8.29 16.97 -3.15
N HIS A 265 7.62 15.81 -3.13
CA HIS A 265 7.86 14.69 -2.20
C HIS A 265 8.64 13.55 -2.85
N CYS A 266 9.45 12.85 -2.05
CA CYS A 266 9.94 11.53 -2.41
C CYS A 266 8.84 10.49 -2.12
N ALA A 267 8.73 9.46 -2.96
CA ALA A 267 7.87 8.33 -2.68
C ALA A 267 8.51 7.43 -1.60
N TYR A 268 7.70 6.89 -0.69
CA TYR A 268 8.14 6.00 0.37
C TYR A 268 7.64 4.58 0.13
N LEU A 269 8.56 3.67 -0.21
CA LEU A 269 8.30 2.27 -0.51
C LEU A 269 8.63 1.39 0.71
N VAL A 270 7.70 0.52 1.06
CA VAL A 270 7.87 -0.45 2.16
C VAL A 270 7.46 -1.83 1.68
N THR A 271 8.29 -2.84 1.97
CA THR A 271 7.95 -4.25 1.79
C THR A 271 7.55 -4.83 3.15
N LEU A 272 6.30 -5.23 3.28
CA LEU A 272 5.76 -5.89 4.46
C LEU A 272 5.55 -7.37 4.21
N LYS A 273 5.82 -8.19 5.22
CA LYS A 273 5.45 -9.60 5.24
C LYS A 273 4.26 -9.80 6.18
N LEU A 274 3.19 -10.40 5.67
CA LEU A 274 2.06 -10.82 6.49
C LEU A 274 2.39 -12.13 7.20
N LEU A 275 2.32 -12.11 8.53
CA LEU A 275 2.54 -13.26 9.37
C LEU A 275 1.23 -14.03 9.57
N LYS A 276 1.32 -15.36 9.60
CA LYS A 276 0.16 -16.22 9.90
C LYS A 276 -0.25 -16.08 11.36
N ASP A 277 -1.54 -16.33 11.65
CA ASP A 277 -2.10 -16.41 13.00
C ASP A 277 -1.47 -17.54 13.79
#